data_2271758ddbed9d144072d633d4108496
#
_entry.id   2271758ddbed9d144072d633d4108496
#
_cell.length_a   1.000
_cell.length_b   1.000
_cell.length_c   1.000
_cell.angle_alpha   90.00
_cell.angle_beta   90.00
_cell.angle_gamma   90.00
#
_symmetry.space_group_name_H-M   'P 1'
#
loop_
_entity.id
_entity.type
_entity.pdbx_description
1 polymer ?
#
loop_
_entity_poly.entity_id
_entity_poly.type
_entity_poly.pdbx_seq_one_letter_code
_entity_poly.pdbx_strand_id
1 'polypeptide(L)'
;MKVAVVGATGMVGQIMLKVLAERNFPITELIPVASERSVGKTIDYMGTSYTVVGMATAVAMKADVALFSAGGETSLEWAPKFADAATTVIDNSSAWRMDPTKKLIVPEINASALTPEDKIIANPNCSTIQMLVALAPLQRNYGIQRLVISTYQSITGTGVQAVQQLENEYKGEKGTMAYPYPIHRNAIPH
;
A
#
# COMPACT_ATOMS: atom_id res chain seq x y z
N MET A 1 13.44 5.69 -14.15
CA MET A 1 13.29 4.65 -13.12
C MET A 1 12.19 3.69 -13.54
N LYS A 2 12.43 2.39 -13.48
CA LYS A 2 11.45 1.33 -13.74
C LYS A 2 10.68 1.04 -12.44
N VAL A 3 9.36 1.20 -12.45
CA VAL A 3 8.53 1.10 -11.25
C VAL A 3 7.46 0.02 -11.43
N ALA A 4 7.41 -0.94 -10.51
CA ALA A 4 6.31 -1.88 -10.41
C ALA A 4 5.28 -1.40 -9.38
N VAL A 5 3.99 -1.51 -9.71
CA VAL A 5 2.89 -1.27 -8.77
C VAL A 5 2.13 -2.58 -8.60
N VAL A 6 2.33 -3.22 -7.46
CA VAL A 6 1.72 -4.51 -7.12
C VAL A 6 0.39 -4.27 -6.44
N GLY A 7 -0.67 -4.84 -7.02
CA GLY A 7 -2.05 -4.50 -6.69
C GLY A 7 -2.59 -3.32 -7.51
N ALA A 8 -2.03 -3.07 -8.69
CA ALA A 8 -2.33 -1.91 -9.54
C ALA A 8 -3.83 -1.78 -9.92
N THR A 9 -4.57 -2.87 -9.97
CA THR A 9 -6.02 -2.87 -10.26
C THR A 9 -6.89 -2.63 -9.03
N GLY A 10 -6.30 -2.62 -7.84
CA GLY A 10 -6.99 -2.37 -6.57
C GLY A 10 -7.16 -0.87 -6.29
N MET A 11 -8.03 -0.53 -5.32
CA MET A 11 -8.31 0.86 -4.96
C MET A 11 -7.04 1.64 -4.59
N VAL A 12 -6.20 1.10 -3.74
CA VAL A 12 -4.95 1.76 -3.31
C VAL A 12 -3.95 1.84 -4.45
N GLY A 13 -3.81 0.78 -5.27
CA GLY A 13 -2.95 0.77 -6.45
C GLY A 13 -3.31 1.86 -7.46
N GLN A 14 -4.60 2.08 -7.70
CA GLN A 14 -5.08 3.18 -8.56
C GLN A 14 -4.72 4.56 -7.99
N ILE A 15 -4.84 4.73 -6.67
CA ILE A 15 -4.41 5.98 -6.01
C ILE A 15 -2.89 6.16 -6.07
N MET A 16 -2.11 5.09 -5.90
CA MET A 16 -0.65 5.15 -6.08
C MET A 16 -0.28 5.64 -7.48
N LEU A 17 -0.90 5.09 -8.53
CA LEU A 17 -0.69 5.52 -9.90
C LEU A 17 -1.06 7.00 -10.10
N LYS A 18 -2.21 7.41 -9.57
CA LYS A 18 -2.65 8.81 -9.62
C LYS A 18 -1.65 9.75 -8.95
N VAL A 19 -1.19 9.42 -7.74
CA VAL A 19 -0.22 10.25 -7.00
C VAL A 19 1.14 10.29 -7.68
N LEU A 20 1.60 9.18 -8.26
CA LEU A 20 2.84 9.16 -9.05
C LEU A 20 2.75 10.11 -10.25
N ALA A 21 1.59 10.14 -10.93
CA ALA A 21 1.35 11.06 -12.05
C ALA A 21 1.27 12.52 -11.58
N GLU A 22 0.50 12.83 -10.53
CA GLU A 22 0.36 14.17 -9.96
C GLU A 22 1.71 14.77 -9.51
N ARG A 23 2.60 13.92 -9.01
CA ARG A 23 3.94 14.31 -8.55
C ARG A 23 4.99 14.30 -9.67
N ASN A 24 4.59 14.00 -10.90
CA ASN A 24 5.51 13.86 -12.04
C ASN A 24 6.72 12.97 -11.69
N PHE A 25 6.45 11.84 -11.00
CA PHE A 25 7.52 10.93 -10.58
C PHE A 25 8.23 10.38 -11.83
N PRO A 26 9.58 10.36 -11.90
CA PRO A 26 10.33 10.09 -13.13
C PRO A 26 10.32 8.60 -13.50
N ILE A 27 9.15 8.10 -13.92
CA ILE A 27 8.97 6.73 -14.38
C ILE A 27 9.38 6.65 -15.85
N THR A 28 10.34 5.78 -16.15
CA THR A 28 10.73 5.45 -17.53
C THR A 28 9.98 4.24 -18.05
N GLU A 29 9.59 3.31 -17.16
CA GLU A 29 8.80 2.14 -17.47
C GLU A 29 7.91 1.80 -16.28
N LEU A 30 6.60 1.71 -16.50
CA LEU A 30 5.63 1.28 -15.50
C LEU A 30 5.29 -0.20 -15.70
N ILE A 31 5.32 -0.97 -14.61
CA ILE A 31 4.93 -2.38 -14.58
C ILE A 31 3.71 -2.51 -13.66
N PRO A 32 2.48 -2.47 -14.19
CA PRO A 32 1.29 -2.74 -13.39
C PRO A 32 1.17 -4.24 -13.13
N VAL A 33 1.13 -4.62 -11.84
CA VAL A 33 1.10 -6.01 -11.41
C VAL A 33 -0.20 -6.30 -10.67
N ALA A 34 -0.86 -7.41 -10.97
CA ALA A 34 -2.05 -7.85 -10.26
C ALA A 34 -2.18 -9.38 -10.25
N SER A 35 -3.27 -9.88 -9.63
CA SER A 35 -3.58 -11.31 -9.63
C SER A 35 -3.86 -11.83 -11.05
N GLU A 36 -3.73 -13.13 -11.24
CA GLU A 36 -3.94 -13.82 -12.53
C GLU A 36 -5.26 -13.46 -13.21
N ARG A 37 -6.32 -13.17 -12.44
CA ARG A 37 -7.62 -12.73 -12.96
C ARG A 37 -7.58 -11.39 -13.69
N SER A 38 -6.54 -10.61 -13.48
CA SER A 38 -6.38 -9.28 -14.07
C SER A 38 -5.22 -9.19 -15.06
N VAL A 39 -4.44 -10.26 -15.24
CA VAL A 39 -3.38 -10.34 -16.25
C VAL A 39 -3.96 -10.14 -17.62
N GLY A 40 -3.28 -9.35 -18.45
CA GLY A 40 -3.70 -9.00 -19.81
C GLY A 40 -4.67 -7.81 -19.90
N LYS A 41 -5.27 -7.35 -18.79
CA LYS A 41 -6.00 -6.07 -18.77
C LYS A 41 -5.03 -4.91 -18.97
N THR A 42 -5.57 -3.77 -19.41
CA THR A 42 -4.78 -2.54 -19.59
C THR A 42 -5.08 -1.53 -18.50
N ILE A 43 -4.08 -0.75 -18.16
CA ILE A 43 -4.19 0.43 -17.28
C ILE A 43 -3.60 1.61 -18.04
N ASP A 44 -4.34 2.69 -18.13
CA ASP A 44 -3.84 3.93 -18.70
C ASP A 44 -3.14 4.76 -17.64
N TYR A 45 -1.90 5.16 -17.94
CA TYR A 45 -1.09 6.01 -17.09
C TYR A 45 -0.43 7.11 -17.94
N MET A 46 -0.73 8.36 -17.64
CA MET A 46 -0.22 9.55 -18.35
C MET A 46 -0.34 9.45 -19.88
N GLY A 47 -1.49 8.95 -20.37
CA GLY A 47 -1.77 8.81 -21.79
C GLY A 47 -1.13 7.61 -22.49
N THR A 48 -0.46 6.75 -21.75
CA THR A 48 0.13 5.49 -22.26
C THR A 48 -0.60 4.30 -21.64
N SER A 49 -0.95 3.33 -22.45
CA SER A 49 -1.61 2.09 -22.01
C SER A 49 -0.58 1.01 -21.68
N TYR A 50 -0.65 0.47 -20.48
CA TYR A 50 0.24 -0.57 -19.97
C TYR A 50 -0.53 -1.86 -19.71
N THR A 51 0.02 -2.98 -20.14
CA THR A 51 -0.59 -4.30 -19.88
C THR A 51 -0.25 -4.77 -18.46
N VAL A 52 -1.29 -5.19 -17.73
CA VAL A 52 -1.13 -5.80 -16.40
C VAL A 52 -0.46 -7.16 -16.51
N VAL A 53 0.58 -7.37 -15.72
CA VAL A 53 1.34 -8.63 -15.68
C VAL A 53 1.15 -9.36 -14.35
N GLY A 54 1.47 -10.65 -14.33
CA GLY A 54 1.50 -11.46 -13.12
C GLY A 54 2.82 -11.27 -12.35
N MET A 55 2.85 -11.77 -11.11
CA MET A 55 3.96 -11.58 -10.17
C MET A 55 5.29 -12.14 -10.69
N ALA A 56 5.29 -13.37 -11.24
CA ALA A 56 6.51 -13.99 -11.75
C ALA A 56 7.13 -13.20 -12.91
N THR A 57 6.29 -12.71 -13.82
CA THR A 57 6.72 -11.85 -14.93
C THR A 57 7.29 -10.54 -14.40
N ALA A 58 6.63 -9.91 -13.43
CA ALA A 58 7.09 -8.66 -12.85
C ALA A 58 8.46 -8.79 -12.15
N VAL A 59 8.70 -9.88 -11.42
CA VAL A 59 10.04 -10.18 -10.84
C VAL A 59 11.10 -10.30 -11.94
N ALA A 60 10.79 -11.03 -13.03
CA ALA A 60 11.71 -11.19 -14.15
C ALA A 60 12.04 -9.87 -14.87
N MET A 61 11.12 -8.90 -14.84
CA MET A 61 11.31 -7.57 -15.43
C MET A 61 12.27 -6.68 -14.63
N LYS A 62 12.63 -7.03 -13.39
CA LYS A 62 13.63 -6.35 -12.56
C LYS A 62 13.38 -4.84 -12.44
N ALA A 63 12.29 -4.47 -11.79
CA ALA A 63 12.02 -3.07 -11.49
C ALA A 63 13.08 -2.49 -10.55
N ASP A 64 13.35 -1.18 -10.63
CA ASP A 64 14.18 -0.49 -9.64
C ASP A 64 13.47 -0.43 -8.29
N VAL A 65 12.16 -0.13 -8.33
CA VAL A 65 11.29 -0.02 -7.15
C VAL A 65 9.98 -0.75 -7.40
N ALA A 66 9.45 -1.42 -6.38
CA ALA A 66 8.13 -2.02 -6.38
C ALA A 66 7.30 -1.49 -5.20
N LEU A 67 6.14 -0.89 -5.51
CA LEU A 67 5.16 -0.44 -4.53
C LEU A 67 4.14 -1.55 -4.32
N PHE A 68 4.08 -2.12 -3.13
CA PHE A 68 3.20 -3.24 -2.80
C PHE A 68 1.93 -2.79 -2.09
N SER A 69 0.79 -3.16 -2.64
CA SER A 69 -0.53 -3.00 -2.05
C SER A 69 -1.48 -4.13 -2.45
N ALA A 70 -1.08 -5.38 -2.19
CA ALA A 70 -1.81 -6.59 -2.57
C ALA A 70 -2.09 -7.53 -1.39
N GLY A 71 -2.00 -7.02 -0.16
CA GLY A 71 -2.22 -7.76 1.08
C GLY A 71 -0.97 -8.43 1.64
N GLY A 72 -1.04 -8.81 2.93
CA GLY A 72 0.11 -9.31 3.68
C GLY A 72 0.63 -10.65 3.17
N GLU A 73 -0.24 -11.60 2.87
CA GLU A 73 0.16 -12.92 2.36
C GLU A 73 0.94 -12.80 1.03
N THR A 74 0.41 -12.00 0.12
CA THR A 74 1.10 -11.72 -1.16
C THR A 74 2.46 -11.07 -0.93
N SER A 75 2.54 -10.14 0.04
CA SER A 75 3.81 -9.48 0.35
C SER A 75 4.82 -10.45 0.95
N LEU A 76 4.42 -11.29 1.91
CA LEU A 76 5.29 -12.30 2.50
C LEU A 76 5.86 -13.27 1.45
N GLU A 77 5.04 -13.66 0.48
CA GLU A 77 5.48 -14.57 -0.59
C GLU A 77 6.40 -13.91 -1.62
N TRP A 78 6.07 -12.68 -2.03
CA TRP A 78 6.66 -12.09 -3.24
C TRP A 78 7.69 -10.99 -2.98
N ALA A 79 7.58 -10.22 -1.89
CA ALA A 79 8.55 -9.17 -1.61
C ALA A 79 9.99 -9.68 -1.52
N PRO A 80 10.28 -10.85 -0.91
CA PRO A 80 11.63 -11.42 -0.94
C PRO A 80 12.11 -11.73 -2.36
N LYS A 81 11.24 -12.27 -3.23
CA LYS A 81 11.61 -12.60 -4.61
C LYS A 81 11.96 -11.35 -5.44
N PHE A 82 11.25 -10.24 -5.20
CA PHE A 82 11.60 -8.95 -5.80
C PHE A 82 12.91 -8.42 -5.24
N ALA A 83 13.13 -8.51 -3.94
CA ALA A 83 14.37 -8.10 -3.29
C ALA A 83 15.59 -8.88 -3.80
N ASP A 84 15.45 -10.21 -3.96
CA ASP A 84 16.48 -11.09 -4.53
C ASP A 84 16.79 -10.74 -5.99
N ALA A 85 15.81 -10.21 -6.73
CA ALA A 85 15.99 -9.68 -8.08
C ALA A 85 16.57 -8.24 -8.09
N ALA A 86 17.06 -7.75 -6.95
CA ALA A 86 17.63 -6.42 -6.73
C ALA A 86 16.62 -5.25 -6.76
N THR A 87 15.33 -5.53 -6.77
CA THR A 87 14.25 -4.52 -6.67
C THR A 87 14.10 -4.05 -5.22
N THR A 88 14.03 -2.75 -4.99
CA THR A 88 13.65 -2.23 -3.68
C THR A 88 12.13 -2.24 -3.53
N VAL A 89 11.63 -2.97 -2.55
CA VAL A 89 10.20 -3.09 -2.25
C VAL A 89 9.80 -2.10 -1.17
N ILE A 90 8.74 -1.32 -1.43
CA ILE A 90 8.06 -0.49 -0.43
C ILE A 90 6.70 -1.11 -0.19
N ASP A 91 6.52 -1.72 0.97
CA ASP A 91 5.32 -2.51 1.27
C ASP A 91 4.33 -1.74 2.14
N ASN A 92 3.12 -1.57 1.61
CA ASN A 92 2.02 -0.91 2.31
C ASN A 92 1.16 -1.87 3.16
N SER A 93 1.46 -3.17 3.15
CA SER A 93 0.76 -4.14 4.00
C SER A 93 1.28 -4.11 5.45
N SER A 94 0.67 -4.91 6.31
CA SER A 94 1.16 -5.08 7.69
C SER A 94 2.25 -6.14 7.83
N ALA A 95 2.60 -6.84 6.74
CA ALA A 95 3.43 -8.05 6.77
C ALA A 95 4.80 -7.86 7.47
N TRP A 96 5.45 -6.73 7.20
CA TRP A 96 6.82 -6.47 7.66
C TRP A 96 6.94 -5.49 8.82
N ARG A 97 5.82 -4.93 9.28
CA ARG A 97 5.83 -3.85 10.30
C ARG A 97 6.41 -4.29 11.63
N MET A 98 6.24 -5.55 11.99
CA MET A 98 6.73 -6.13 13.26
C MET A 98 8.02 -6.94 13.08
N ASP A 99 8.56 -7.04 11.87
CA ASP A 99 9.82 -7.70 11.60
C ASP A 99 11.00 -6.78 11.99
N PRO A 100 11.79 -7.11 13.02
CA PRO A 100 12.89 -6.25 13.48
C PRO A 100 14.02 -6.12 12.46
N THR A 101 14.06 -6.97 11.44
CA THR A 101 15.05 -6.91 10.35
C THR A 101 14.65 -5.98 9.23
N LYS A 102 13.42 -5.48 9.23
CA LYS A 102 12.91 -4.56 8.21
C LYS A 102 12.71 -3.17 8.78
N LYS A 103 13.03 -2.16 7.99
CA LYS A 103 12.87 -0.77 8.42
C LYS A 103 11.42 -0.34 8.25
N LEU A 104 10.84 0.18 9.33
CA LEU A 104 9.53 0.81 9.33
C LEU A 104 9.74 2.32 9.15
N ILE A 105 9.36 2.86 7.99
CA ILE A 105 9.79 4.20 7.56
C ILE A 105 8.61 5.14 7.35
N VAL A 106 8.73 6.32 7.95
CA VAL A 106 8.01 7.54 7.57
C VAL A 106 9.06 8.54 7.10
N PRO A 107 9.14 8.85 5.79
CA PRO A 107 10.27 9.61 5.21
C PRO A 107 10.57 10.92 5.92
N GLU A 108 9.55 11.68 6.31
CA GLU A 108 9.67 12.98 7.00
C GLU A 108 10.28 12.87 8.41
N ILE A 109 10.37 11.64 8.94
CA ILE A 109 10.78 11.40 10.33
C ILE A 109 12.10 10.67 10.40
N ASN A 110 12.21 9.55 9.69
CA ASN A 110 13.33 8.62 9.85
C ASN A 110 13.91 8.07 8.54
N ALA A 111 13.79 8.81 7.42
CA ALA A 111 14.39 8.39 6.13
C ALA A 111 15.90 8.11 6.25
N SER A 112 16.59 8.82 7.15
CA SER A 112 18.03 8.63 7.39
C SER A 112 18.40 7.27 8.00
N ALA A 113 17.42 6.48 8.45
CA ALA A 113 17.63 5.11 8.91
C ALA A 113 17.80 4.12 7.76
N LEU A 114 17.42 4.49 6.52
CA LEU A 114 17.57 3.63 5.34
C LEU A 114 19.02 3.56 4.87
N THR A 115 19.38 2.38 4.42
CA THR A 115 20.65 2.10 3.77
C THR A 115 20.40 1.43 2.40
N PRO A 116 21.38 1.39 1.48
CA PRO A 116 21.24 0.73 0.18
C PRO A 116 20.91 -0.78 0.26
N GLU A 117 21.21 -1.41 1.40
CA GLU A 117 20.97 -2.82 1.68
C GLU A 117 19.52 -3.11 2.05
N ASP A 118 18.75 -2.09 2.45
CA ASP A 118 17.34 -2.23 2.82
C ASP A 118 16.49 -2.45 1.56
N LYS A 119 16.28 -3.71 1.19
CA LYS A 119 15.52 -4.09 -0.02
C LYS A 119 14.03 -4.28 0.23
N ILE A 120 13.60 -4.44 1.48
CA ILE A 120 12.18 -4.46 1.86
C ILE A 120 11.97 -3.40 2.93
N ILE A 121 11.18 -2.40 2.60
CA ILE A 121 10.88 -1.24 3.45
C ILE A 121 9.40 -1.33 3.83
N ALA A 122 9.12 -1.40 5.12
CA ALA A 122 7.75 -1.42 5.61
C ALA A 122 7.19 0.00 5.71
N ASN A 123 5.98 0.19 5.19
CA ASN A 123 5.22 1.42 5.33
C ASN A 123 4.24 1.27 6.51
N PRO A 124 4.20 2.20 7.47
CA PRO A 124 3.31 2.11 8.62
C PRO A 124 1.82 2.18 8.25
N ASN A 125 0.96 1.98 9.23
CA ASN A 125 -0.48 2.18 9.07
C ASN A 125 -0.77 3.64 8.64
N CYS A 126 -1.73 3.82 7.73
CA CYS A 126 -2.06 5.11 7.14
C CYS A 126 -2.41 6.19 8.18
N SER A 127 -3.21 5.85 9.21
CA SER A 127 -3.55 6.78 10.28
C SER A 127 -2.33 7.12 11.14
N THR A 128 -1.44 6.16 11.36
CA THR A 128 -0.17 6.37 12.08
C THR A 128 0.73 7.35 11.34
N ILE A 129 0.89 7.21 10.02
CA ILE A 129 1.73 8.12 9.22
C ILE A 129 1.22 9.54 9.34
N GLN A 130 -0.07 9.76 9.13
CA GLN A 130 -0.68 11.09 9.21
C GLN A 130 -0.45 11.73 10.59
N MET A 131 -0.68 10.98 11.65
CA MET A 131 -0.44 11.43 13.03
C MET A 131 1.04 11.78 13.25
N LEU A 132 1.96 10.93 12.84
CA LEU A 132 3.38 11.11 13.07
C LEU A 132 3.92 12.35 12.34
N VAL A 133 3.50 12.60 11.10
CA VAL A 133 3.89 13.80 10.36
C VAL A 133 3.44 15.07 11.08
N ALA A 134 2.22 15.06 11.64
CA ALA A 134 1.70 16.19 12.41
C ALA A 134 2.43 16.37 13.78
N LEU A 135 2.77 15.27 14.44
CA LEU A 135 3.38 15.29 15.78
C LEU A 135 4.91 15.50 15.75
N ALA A 136 5.59 15.19 14.65
CA ALA A 136 7.05 15.27 14.59
C ALA A 136 7.61 16.66 14.93
N PRO A 137 7.05 17.79 14.46
CA PRO A 137 7.49 19.11 14.88
C PRO A 137 7.31 19.36 16.38
N LEU A 138 6.22 18.88 16.97
CA LEU A 138 5.97 19.00 18.40
C LEU A 138 6.97 18.19 19.22
N GLN A 139 7.26 16.97 18.78
CA GLN A 139 8.27 16.12 19.41
C GLN A 139 9.65 16.80 19.39
N ARG A 140 10.04 17.38 18.26
CA ARG A 140 11.36 18.03 18.11
C ARG A 140 11.52 19.27 18.98
N ASN A 141 10.44 20.07 19.12
CA ASN A 141 10.52 21.37 19.80
C ASN A 141 10.19 21.29 21.29
N TYR A 142 9.33 20.37 21.72
CA TYR A 142 8.78 20.36 23.08
C TYR A 142 8.97 19.02 23.81
N GLY A 143 9.22 17.92 23.09
CA GLY A 143 9.28 16.58 23.66
C GLY A 143 7.91 16.07 24.09
N ILE A 144 7.44 15.00 23.46
CA ILE A 144 6.16 14.36 23.81
C ILE A 144 6.41 13.35 24.93
N GLN A 145 5.74 13.55 26.06
CA GLN A 145 5.87 12.68 27.24
C GLN A 145 4.88 11.51 27.21
N ARG A 146 3.70 11.72 26.61
CA ARG A 146 2.65 10.71 26.59
C ARG A 146 1.74 10.93 25.38
N LEU A 147 1.33 9.83 24.74
CA LEU A 147 0.28 9.81 23.74
C LEU A 147 -0.88 8.92 24.21
N VAL A 148 -2.10 9.41 24.08
CA VAL A 148 -3.33 8.62 24.22
C VAL A 148 -4.06 8.72 22.88
N ILE A 149 -4.26 7.59 22.20
CA ILE A 149 -4.71 7.59 20.82
C ILE A 149 -6.01 6.80 20.70
N SER A 150 -7.03 7.41 20.11
CA SER A 150 -8.24 6.76 19.64
C SER A 150 -8.43 7.08 18.17
N THR A 151 -8.62 6.05 17.32
CA THR A 151 -8.79 6.25 15.89
C THR A 151 -10.11 5.70 15.39
N TYR A 152 -10.74 6.43 14.48
CA TYR A 152 -11.83 5.94 13.65
C TYR A 152 -11.34 5.85 12.21
N GLN A 153 -11.24 4.64 11.67
CA GLN A 153 -10.69 4.41 10.34
C GLN A 153 -11.79 4.00 9.36
N SER A 154 -11.69 4.51 8.14
CA SER A 154 -12.62 4.16 7.07
C SER A 154 -12.51 2.68 6.71
N ILE A 155 -13.64 2.07 6.34
CA ILE A 155 -13.73 0.71 5.81
C ILE A 155 -12.96 0.53 4.50
N THR A 156 -12.64 1.61 3.80
CA THR A 156 -11.84 1.55 2.56
C THR A 156 -10.47 0.91 2.78
N GLY A 157 -9.93 1.00 4.01
CA GLY A 157 -8.70 0.31 4.41
C GLY A 157 -8.79 -1.22 4.37
N THR A 158 -10.01 -1.78 4.53
CA THR A 158 -10.26 -3.23 4.41
C THR A 158 -10.36 -3.68 2.94
N GLY A 159 -10.66 -2.75 2.03
CA GLY A 159 -10.69 -2.99 0.59
C GLY A 159 -12.09 -3.06 -0.02
N VAL A 160 -12.13 -3.46 -1.30
CA VAL A 160 -13.34 -3.40 -2.15
C VAL A 160 -14.53 -4.16 -1.55
N GLN A 161 -14.31 -5.30 -0.90
CA GLN A 161 -15.40 -6.09 -0.33
C GLN A 161 -16.14 -5.36 0.77
N ALA A 162 -15.43 -4.64 1.65
CA ALA A 162 -16.06 -3.85 2.71
C ALA A 162 -16.81 -2.64 2.15
N VAL A 163 -16.26 -1.99 1.14
CA VAL A 163 -16.97 -0.92 0.43
C VAL A 163 -18.25 -1.45 -0.21
N GLN A 164 -18.20 -2.59 -0.88
CA GLN A 164 -19.38 -3.21 -1.50
C GLN A 164 -20.43 -3.61 -0.45
N GLN A 165 -19.99 -4.14 0.70
CA GLN A 165 -20.91 -4.43 1.82
C GLN A 165 -21.64 -3.16 2.26
N LEU A 166 -20.92 -2.06 2.49
CA LEU A 166 -21.54 -0.79 2.89
C LEU A 166 -22.52 -0.26 1.84
N GLU A 167 -22.16 -0.32 0.57
CA GLU A 167 -23.04 0.11 -0.52
C GLU A 167 -24.33 -0.74 -0.60
N ASN A 168 -24.21 -2.06 -0.42
CA ASN A 168 -25.37 -2.96 -0.37
C ASN A 168 -26.26 -2.62 0.84
N GLU A 169 -25.67 -2.36 2.00
CA GLU A 169 -26.40 -1.99 3.22
C GLU A 169 -27.15 -0.66 3.05
N TYR A 170 -26.56 0.34 2.37
CA TYR A 170 -27.24 1.60 2.03
C TYR A 170 -28.48 1.39 1.14
N LYS A 171 -28.42 0.41 0.24
CA LYS A 171 -29.53 0.07 -0.68
C LYS A 171 -30.53 -0.91 -0.07
N GLY A 172 -30.25 -1.49 1.11
CA GLY A 172 -31.03 -2.57 1.69
C GLY A 172 -30.87 -3.90 0.96
N GLU A 173 -29.79 -4.06 0.20
CA GLU A 173 -29.48 -5.27 -0.56
C GLU A 173 -28.66 -6.25 0.27
N LYS A 174 -28.87 -7.56 0.02
CA LYS A 174 -28.02 -8.61 0.59
C LYS A 174 -26.83 -8.85 -0.32
N GLY A 175 -25.65 -9.12 0.27
CA GLY A 175 -24.45 -9.41 -0.47
C GLY A 175 -23.36 -10.05 0.39
N THR A 176 -22.17 -10.22 -0.17
CA THR A 176 -21.02 -10.73 0.56
C THR A 176 -20.65 -9.73 1.67
N MET A 177 -20.46 -10.25 2.87
CA MET A 177 -20.05 -9.46 4.04
C MET A 177 -18.56 -9.64 4.30
N ALA A 178 -17.83 -8.53 4.30
CA ALA A 178 -16.43 -8.49 4.71
C ALA A 178 -16.30 -8.47 6.24
N TYR A 179 -17.30 -7.93 6.92
CA TYR A 179 -17.45 -7.95 8.37
C TYR A 179 -18.71 -8.73 8.75
N PRO A 180 -18.70 -9.44 9.88
CA PRO A 180 -19.86 -10.23 10.34
C PRO A 180 -21.02 -9.36 10.85
N TYR A 181 -20.82 -8.05 10.94
CA TYR A 181 -21.79 -7.06 11.43
C TYR A 181 -22.05 -5.99 10.39
N PRO A 182 -23.22 -5.32 10.43
CA PRO A 182 -23.47 -4.17 9.58
C PRO A 182 -22.44 -3.06 9.77
N ILE A 183 -21.98 -2.48 8.68
CA ILE A 183 -21.04 -1.36 8.66
C ILE A 183 -21.82 -0.03 8.70
N HIS A 184 -22.96 0.02 8.02
CA HIS A 184 -23.79 1.22 7.90
C HIS A 184 -24.18 1.75 9.27
N ARG A 185 -23.86 3.03 9.55
CA ARG A 185 -24.13 3.72 10.82
C ARG A 185 -23.60 2.98 12.06
N ASN A 186 -22.48 2.30 11.90
CA ASN A 186 -21.88 1.52 12.97
C ASN A 186 -20.38 1.83 13.10
N ALA A 187 -19.83 1.54 14.27
CA ALA A 187 -18.40 1.51 14.54
C ALA A 187 -18.06 0.11 15.04
N ILE A 188 -17.19 -0.58 14.33
CA ILE A 188 -16.79 -1.95 14.66
C ILE A 188 -15.45 -1.87 15.38
N PRO A 189 -15.37 -2.31 16.65
CA PRO A 189 -14.10 -2.40 17.36
C PRO A 189 -13.12 -3.33 16.64
N HIS A 190 -11.86 -2.94 16.61
CA HIS A 190 -10.83 -3.67 15.89
C HIS A 190 -9.67 -4.02 16.79
#